data_d247706f6d0b4031ba8a7ef028279c2b
#
_entry.id   d247706f6d0b4031ba8a7ef028279c2b
#
_cell.length_a   1.000
_cell.length_b   1.000
_cell.length_c   1.000
_cell.angle_alpha   90.00
_cell.angle_beta   90.00
_cell.angle_gamma   90.00
#
_symmetry.space_group_name_H-M   'P 1'
#
loop_
_entity.id
_entity.type
_entity.pdbx_description
1 polymer ?
#
loop_
_entity_poly.entity_id
_entity_poly.type
_entity_poly.pdbx_seq_one_letter_code
_entity_poly.pdbx_strand_id
1 'polypeptide(L)'
;MIDQKHIRNFCIIAHIDHGKSTLADRILEMTDTVQARDMKAQLLDDMDLERERGITIRLNAVQLSYHAKNGEGYLFNLIDTPGHVDFSYEVSRSLAACEGAILVVDATQGVQAQTLANTYLALDNDLEILPVINKCDMNNARPEHVKKEIENIIGLDCSDAPEISARTGKNVDQVLEQIVAKIPAPTGDPDAPLQALVFDSYYDAYRGVIVLVRIRQGHISVGDQIRFMATGAEFQVLEAGIRNPKEVPVQTLGCGDVGWIAASIKDIHDVRSGDTITSVANPAAKPLAGYKKLNPMVFCGLYPTDAAKYQDLHDALDKLQLNDASLQYEPETSQALGFGFRVGCLGLLHMDVVQERLERDYDLDLIATAPSVVYHVYLTDGTCVEIDNPAKMPDSARISRVEEPYVKADIMVPDTYIGPVMDLCKSKRGTFVTMEVIDEGRDQITFNMPLSEIIFDFFDRLKSCTRGYASLEYEITGYQAEDLVKMDILLNGQPVDALSVIIHRDEAYKRGSAITSKLKDIIPRQQFEIPIQAAIGGKIIARTNIKAVRKNVLAKCYGGDISRKKKLLEKQKAGKKRMKAVGQVEIPQEAFFALARIDEDEKQ
;
A
#
# COMPACT_ATOMS: atom_id res chain seq x y z
N MET A 1 -8.66 31.23 22.16
CA MET A 1 -9.21 30.27 21.16
C MET A 1 -9.84 31.07 20.03
N ILE A 2 -9.59 30.72 18.80
CA ILE A 2 -10.27 31.30 17.64
C ILE A 2 -11.72 30.78 17.66
N ASP A 3 -12.68 31.62 17.25
CA ASP A 3 -14.09 31.24 17.16
C ASP A 3 -14.23 30.09 16.15
N GLN A 4 -14.94 29.01 16.51
CA GLN A 4 -15.16 27.81 15.70
C GLN A 4 -15.63 28.13 14.26
N LYS A 5 -16.40 29.20 14.04
CA LYS A 5 -16.83 29.64 12.70
C LYS A 5 -15.68 30.07 11.78
N HIS A 6 -14.51 30.35 12.32
CA HIS A 6 -13.32 30.68 11.53
C HIS A 6 -12.38 29.49 11.32
N ILE A 7 -12.76 28.28 11.73
CA ILE A 7 -11.98 27.06 11.48
C ILE A 7 -12.46 26.42 10.17
N ARG A 8 -11.50 25.89 9.37
CA ARG A 8 -11.76 25.12 8.17
C ARG A 8 -10.89 23.87 8.19
N ASN A 9 -11.52 22.70 8.26
CA ASN A 9 -10.82 21.42 8.21
C ASN A 9 -11.05 20.78 6.82
N PHE A 10 -9.99 20.58 6.10
CA PHE A 10 -10.07 20.05 4.74
C PHE A 10 -8.89 19.19 4.38
N CYS A 11 -9.09 18.33 3.42
CA CYS A 11 -8.05 17.51 2.82
C CYS A 11 -7.92 17.82 1.32
N ILE A 12 -6.85 17.31 0.70
CA ILE A 12 -6.65 17.38 -0.75
C ILE A 12 -6.73 15.97 -1.31
N ILE A 13 -7.69 15.72 -2.19
CA ILE A 13 -7.84 14.46 -2.91
C ILE A 13 -7.48 14.67 -4.38
N ALA A 14 -6.74 13.72 -4.94
CA ALA A 14 -6.28 13.79 -6.33
C ALA A 14 -5.87 12.40 -6.81
N HIS A 15 -5.84 12.23 -8.13
CA HIS A 15 -5.10 11.13 -8.73
C HIS A 15 -3.58 11.34 -8.59
N ILE A 16 -2.80 10.25 -8.71
CA ILE A 16 -1.34 10.31 -8.71
C ILE A 16 -0.88 11.30 -9.80
N ASP A 17 0.15 12.08 -9.50
CA ASP A 17 0.72 13.10 -10.39
C ASP A 17 -0.19 14.26 -10.80
N HIS A 18 -1.41 14.40 -10.28
CA HIS A 18 -2.26 15.57 -10.54
C HIS A 18 -1.79 16.84 -9.80
N GLY A 19 -0.80 16.72 -8.91
CA GLY A 19 -0.14 17.85 -8.27
C GLY A 19 -0.65 18.18 -6.87
N LYS A 20 -1.15 17.18 -6.12
CA LYS A 20 -1.59 17.28 -4.73
C LYS A 20 -0.53 17.91 -3.82
N SER A 21 0.64 17.27 -3.67
CA SER A 21 1.73 17.75 -2.79
C SER A 21 2.28 19.11 -3.23
N THR A 22 2.30 19.39 -4.54
CA THR A 22 2.69 20.72 -5.07
C THR A 22 1.68 21.80 -4.67
N LEU A 23 0.38 21.49 -4.65
CA LEU A 23 -0.65 22.43 -4.19
C LEU A 23 -0.54 22.66 -2.67
N ALA A 24 -0.32 21.60 -1.90
CA ALA A 24 -0.09 21.69 -0.46
C ALA A 24 1.11 22.59 -0.13
N ASP A 25 2.24 22.44 -0.82
CA ASP A 25 3.41 23.30 -0.69
C ASP A 25 3.07 24.79 -0.97
N ARG A 26 2.26 25.05 -2.02
CA ARG A 26 1.83 26.43 -2.32
C ARG A 26 0.92 27.02 -1.26
N ILE A 27 0.03 26.23 -0.70
CA ILE A 27 -0.83 26.67 0.41
C ILE A 27 0.04 27.04 1.62
N LEU A 28 1.03 26.22 1.96
CA LEU A 28 1.99 26.51 3.05
C LEU A 28 2.76 27.82 2.83
N GLU A 29 3.21 28.04 1.60
CA GLU A 29 3.93 29.26 1.22
C GLU A 29 3.03 30.50 1.31
N MET A 30 1.82 30.44 0.73
CA MET A 30 0.90 31.58 0.68
C MET A 30 0.26 31.95 2.02
N THR A 31 0.28 31.03 2.98
CA THR A 31 -0.16 31.30 4.37
C THR A 31 0.98 31.76 5.28
N ASP A 32 2.18 32.03 4.72
CA ASP A 32 3.39 32.38 5.48
C ASP A 32 3.73 31.41 6.62
N THR A 33 3.21 30.19 6.55
CA THR A 33 3.46 29.15 7.58
C THR A 33 4.92 28.70 7.55
N VAL A 34 5.53 28.69 6.36
CA VAL A 34 6.94 28.36 6.15
C VAL A 34 7.60 29.50 5.40
N GLN A 35 8.75 29.97 5.91
CA GLN A 35 9.50 31.01 5.23
C GLN A 35 10.06 30.49 3.90
N ALA A 36 10.06 31.33 2.86
CA ALA A 36 10.49 30.94 1.51
C ALA A 36 11.91 30.30 1.45
N ARG A 37 12.81 30.69 2.38
CA ARG A 37 14.16 30.11 2.50
C ARG A 37 14.18 28.66 3.04
N ASP A 38 13.14 28.28 3.78
CA ASP A 38 13.02 26.98 4.45
C ASP A 38 12.10 26.02 3.67
N MET A 39 11.47 26.52 2.60
CA MET A 39 10.66 25.72 1.68
C MET A 39 11.50 24.69 0.94
N LYS A 40 11.04 23.43 1.00
CA LYS A 40 11.55 22.30 0.19
C LYS A 40 10.38 21.74 -0.60
N ALA A 41 10.67 21.14 -1.73
CA ALA A 41 9.64 20.44 -2.49
C ALA A 41 9.08 19.28 -1.65
N GLN A 42 7.76 19.10 -1.67
CA GLN A 42 7.06 18.06 -0.92
C GLN A 42 7.35 18.15 0.60
N LEU A 43 7.15 19.34 1.16
CA LEU A 43 7.51 19.63 2.56
C LEU A 43 6.72 18.78 3.56
N LEU A 44 5.47 18.42 3.24
CA LEU A 44 4.61 17.57 4.08
C LEU A 44 4.97 16.09 3.96
N ASP A 45 5.65 15.69 2.90
CA ASP A 45 6.14 14.31 2.74
C ASP A 45 7.41 14.15 3.59
N ASP A 46 7.23 13.77 4.86
CA ASP A 46 8.30 13.72 5.87
C ASP A 46 9.29 12.56 5.63
N MET A 47 8.87 11.51 4.91
CA MET A 47 9.67 10.32 4.65
C MET A 47 10.50 10.48 3.37
N ASP A 48 11.75 10.01 3.40
CA ASP A 48 12.57 9.95 2.17
C ASP A 48 11.93 9.06 1.10
N LEU A 49 11.26 7.99 1.52
CA LEU A 49 10.54 7.07 0.65
C LEU A 49 9.39 7.75 -0.11
N GLU A 50 8.65 8.66 0.54
CA GLU A 50 7.58 9.44 -0.10
C GLU A 50 8.14 10.32 -1.23
N ARG A 51 9.27 11.00 -0.96
CA ARG A 51 9.94 11.88 -1.93
C ARG A 51 10.55 11.11 -3.09
N GLU A 52 11.15 9.94 -2.83
CA GLU A 52 11.74 9.08 -3.86
C GLU A 52 10.68 8.51 -4.81
N ARG A 53 9.54 8.10 -4.26
CA ARG A 53 8.43 7.50 -5.03
C ARG A 53 7.44 8.54 -5.58
N GLY A 54 7.51 9.78 -5.11
CA GLY A 54 6.59 10.87 -5.49
C GLY A 54 5.14 10.65 -5.04
N ILE A 55 4.93 9.90 -3.97
CA ILE A 55 3.61 9.57 -3.42
C ILE A 55 3.58 9.88 -1.93
N THR A 56 2.47 10.43 -1.44
CA THR A 56 2.22 10.53 0.00
C THR A 56 1.81 9.16 0.53
N ILE A 57 2.49 8.70 1.57
CA ILE A 57 2.24 7.41 2.23
C ILE A 57 1.58 7.65 3.57
N ARG A 58 2.13 8.57 4.36
CA ARG A 58 1.66 8.87 5.71
C ARG A 58 0.75 10.08 5.73
N LEU A 59 -0.29 9.97 6.53
CA LEU A 59 -1.18 11.08 6.83
C LEU A 59 -0.44 12.18 7.60
N ASN A 60 -0.57 13.42 7.14
CA ASN A 60 0.03 14.58 7.80
C ASN A 60 -1.02 15.66 8.00
N ALA A 61 -1.16 16.18 9.21
CA ALA A 61 -2.10 17.24 9.52
C ALA A 61 -1.35 18.51 9.94
N VAL A 62 -1.63 19.62 9.27
CA VAL A 62 -0.96 20.90 9.52
C VAL A 62 -1.97 22.02 9.72
N GLN A 63 -1.79 22.81 10.75
CA GLN A 63 -2.59 23.99 11.05
C GLN A 63 -1.94 25.24 10.46
N LEU A 64 -2.72 26.03 9.73
CA LEU A 64 -2.30 27.22 9.01
C LEU A 64 -3.14 28.42 9.42
N SER A 65 -2.57 29.62 9.43
CA SER A 65 -3.31 30.86 9.64
C SER A 65 -3.47 31.58 8.30
N TYR A 66 -4.71 31.90 7.94
CA TYR A 66 -5.01 32.60 6.70
C TYR A 66 -5.79 33.89 6.97
N HIS A 67 -5.36 34.99 6.34
CA HIS A 67 -6.08 36.28 6.36
C HIS A 67 -6.82 36.43 5.04
N ALA A 68 -8.13 36.24 5.07
CA ALA A 68 -8.96 36.27 3.87
C ALA A 68 -9.18 37.73 3.37
N LYS A 69 -9.59 37.86 2.11
CA LYS A 69 -9.87 39.16 1.48
C LYS A 69 -11.03 39.91 2.15
N ASN A 70 -11.89 39.21 2.91
CA ASN A 70 -12.92 39.86 3.76
C ASN A 70 -12.37 40.59 5.00
N GLY A 71 -11.07 40.46 5.27
CA GLY A 71 -10.40 41.09 6.41
C GLY A 71 -10.42 40.25 7.69
N GLU A 72 -11.03 39.06 7.67
CA GLU A 72 -11.09 38.15 8.82
C GLU A 72 -9.94 37.12 8.79
N GLY A 73 -9.52 36.69 9.98
CA GLY A 73 -8.51 35.65 10.15
C GLY A 73 -9.16 34.26 10.28
N TYR A 74 -8.69 33.32 9.53
CA TYR A 74 -9.16 31.93 9.55
C TYR A 74 -8.05 30.97 9.97
N LEU A 75 -8.45 29.88 10.59
CA LEU A 75 -7.60 28.76 10.94
C LEU A 75 -7.90 27.60 10.00
N PHE A 76 -6.92 27.19 9.22
CA PHE A 76 -7.02 26.08 8.30
C PHE A 76 -6.31 24.86 8.88
N ASN A 77 -7.00 23.75 8.99
CA ASN A 77 -6.39 22.46 9.28
C ASN A 77 -6.37 21.66 7.97
N LEU A 78 -5.20 21.65 7.33
CA LEU A 78 -4.95 20.84 6.13
C LEU A 78 -4.54 19.45 6.56
N ILE A 79 -5.29 18.43 6.12
CA ILE A 79 -4.97 17.03 6.31
C ILE A 79 -4.52 16.47 4.95
N ASP A 80 -3.22 16.21 4.82
CA ASP A 80 -2.67 15.64 3.59
C ASP A 80 -2.96 14.14 3.52
N THR A 81 -3.46 13.66 2.37
CA THR A 81 -3.96 12.29 2.18
C THR A 81 -3.13 11.56 1.14
N PRO A 82 -2.90 10.24 1.29
CA PRO A 82 -2.39 9.43 0.19
C PRO A 82 -3.28 9.52 -1.06
N GLY A 83 -2.68 9.35 -2.25
CA GLY A 83 -3.42 9.38 -3.52
C GLY A 83 -3.65 8.01 -4.14
N HIS A 84 -3.04 6.93 -3.63
CA HIS A 84 -3.06 5.59 -4.23
C HIS A 84 -4.16 4.71 -3.63
N VAL A 85 -4.73 3.81 -4.47
CA VAL A 85 -5.81 2.89 -4.05
C VAL A 85 -5.41 1.98 -2.88
N ASP A 86 -4.16 1.55 -2.80
CA ASP A 86 -3.65 0.71 -1.71
C ASP A 86 -3.68 1.41 -0.34
N PHE A 87 -3.86 2.74 -0.32
CA PHE A 87 -3.98 3.57 0.88
C PHE A 87 -5.38 4.15 1.07
N SER A 88 -6.40 3.52 0.48
CA SER A 88 -7.81 3.97 0.59
C SER A 88 -8.31 4.04 2.04
N TYR A 89 -7.74 3.24 2.93
CA TYR A 89 -8.05 3.28 4.35
C TYR A 89 -7.57 4.58 5.02
N GLU A 90 -6.34 5.00 4.72
CA GLU A 90 -5.77 6.27 5.17
C GLU A 90 -6.56 7.45 4.62
N VAL A 91 -6.97 7.38 3.35
CA VAL A 91 -7.85 8.38 2.73
C VAL A 91 -9.17 8.47 3.50
N SER A 92 -9.84 7.35 3.75
CA SER A 92 -11.12 7.33 4.49
C SER A 92 -10.99 7.93 5.90
N ARG A 93 -9.87 7.67 6.60
CA ARG A 93 -9.61 8.25 7.93
C ARG A 93 -9.43 9.77 7.87
N SER A 94 -8.72 10.25 6.89
CA SER A 94 -8.51 11.69 6.66
C SER A 94 -9.81 12.41 6.36
N LEU A 95 -10.62 11.83 5.46
CA LEU A 95 -11.92 12.38 5.09
C LEU A 95 -12.84 12.53 6.30
N ALA A 96 -12.91 11.51 7.17
CA ALA A 96 -13.75 11.56 8.37
C ALA A 96 -13.32 12.63 9.38
N ALA A 97 -12.09 13.16 9.30
CA ALA A 97 -11.61 14.24 10.15
C ALA A 97 -11.89 15.64 9.57
N CYS A 98 -12.38 15.74 8.33
CA CYS A 98 -12.61 16.98 7.59
C CYS A 98 -14.09 17.37 7.50
N GLU A 99 -14.34 18.60 7.08
CA GLU A 99 -15.64 19.13 6.64
C GLU A 99 -15.64 19.40 5.12
N GLY A 100 -14.49 19.42 4.46
CA GLY A 100 -14.39 19.59 3.01
C GLY A 100 -13.20 18.91 2.38
N ALA A 101 -13.25 18.72 1.07
CA ALA A 101 -12.18 18.14 0.27
C ALA A 101 -11.91 18.98 -0.98
N ILE A 102 -10.65 19.27 -1.25
CA ILE A 102 -10.21 19.90 -2.49
C ILE A 102 -9.93 18.78 -3.50
N LEU A 103 -10.73 18.72 -4.57
CA LEU A 103 -10.54 17.77 -5.65
C LEU A 103 -9.66 18.37 -6.73
N VAL A 104 -8.40 17.93 -6.82
CA VAL A 104 -7.43 18.43 -7.80
C VAL A 104 -7.45 17.55 -9.04
N VAL A 105 -7.77 18.15 -10.18
CA VAL A 105 -7.78 17.46 -11.49
C VAL A 105 -6.80 18.13 -12.43
N ASP A 106 -6.00 17.32 -13.13
CA ASP A 106 -5.01 17.78 -14.11
C ASP A 106 -5.70 18.22 -15.41
N ALA A 107 -5.50 19.47 -15.83
CA ALA A 107 -6.07 20.03 -17.06
C ALA A 107 -5.62 19.29 -18.35
N THR A 108 -4.58 18.46 -18.28
CA THR A 108 -4.04 17.72 -19.42
C THR A 108 -4.53 16.28 -19.49
N GLN A 109 -4.92 15.71 -18.35
CA GLN A 109 -5.30 14.30 -18.21
C GLN A 109 -6.79 14.09 -17.95
N GLY A 110 -7.47 15.08 -17.33
CA GLY A 110 -8.89 14.99 -16.97
C GLY A 110 -9.16 14.05 -15.80
N VAL A 111 -10.41 13.56 -15.71
CA VAL A 111 -10.85 12.66 -14.65
C VAL A 111 -10.21 11.28 -14.81
N GLN A 112 -9.72 10.71 -13.73
CA GLN A 112 -9.07 9.40 -13.66
C GLN A 112 -9.80 8.49 -12.66
N ALA A 113 -9.54 7.17 -12.67
CA ALA A 113 -10.23 6.21 -11.81
C ALA A 113 -10.16 6.59 -10.32
N GLN A 114 -8.97 6.94 -9.81
CA GLN A 114 -8.80 7.37 -8.41
C GLN A 114 -9.50 8.71 -8.11
N THR A 115 -9.67 9.58 -9.12
CA THR A 115 -10.46 10.80 -8.97
C THR A 115 -11.90 10.46 -8.56
N LEU A 116 -12.50 9.49 -9.25
CA LEU A 116 -13.87 9.02 -8.97
C LEU A 116 -13.96 8.36 -7.60
N ALA A 117 -13.08 7.38 -7.32
CA ALA A 117 -13.11 6.64 -6.07
C ALA A 117 -12.97 7.56 -4.86
N ASN A 118 -11.98 8.46 -4.87
CA ASN A 118 -11.77 9.41 -3.78
C ASN A 118 -12.94 10.41 -3.65
N THR A 119 -13.56 10.78 -4.76
CA THR A 119 -14.74 11.64 -4.73
C THR A 119 -15.94 10.93 -4.08
N TYR A 120 -16.21 9.67 -4.44
CA TYR A 120 -17.28 8.91 -3.80
C TYR A 120 -17.02 8.69 -2.31
N LEU A 121 -15.79 8.41 -1.91
CA LEU A 121 -15.42 8.33 -0.50
C LEU A 121 -15.65 9.67 0.25
N ALA A 122 -15.40 10.80 -0.41
CA ALA A 122 -15.69 12.12 0.16
C ALA A 122 -17.18 12.38 0.31
N LEU A 123 -17.99 11.99 -0.70
CA LEU A 123 -19.45 12.08 -0.66
C LEU A 123 -20.06 11.17 0.43
N ASP A 124 -19.54 9.96 0.60
CA ASP A 124 -19.97 9.03 1.66
C ASP A 124 -19.68 9.57 3.08
N ASN A 125 -18.75 10.52 3.21
CA ASN A 125 -18.44 11.23 4.46
C ASN A 125 -19.14 12.59 4.57
N ASP A 126 -20.10 12.92 3.70
CA ASP A 126 -20.86 14.19 3.67
C ASP A 126 -19.95 15.43 3.56
N LEU A 127 -18.83 15.34 2.83
CA LEU A 127 -17.90 16.46 2.67
C LEU A 127 -18.32 17.42 1.56
N GLU A 128 -18.08 18.72 1.77
CA GLU A 128 -18.15 19.72 0.69
C GLU A 128 -16.94 19.54 -0.24
N ILE A 129 -17.18 19.31 -1.53
CA ILE A 129 -16.11 19.04 -2.50
C ILE A 129 -15.85 20.27 -3.36
N LEU A 130 -14.62 20.75 -3.35
CA LEU A 130 -14.15 21.89 -4.14
C LEU A 130 -13.33 21.41 -5.33
N PRO A 131 -13.88 21.37 -6.56
CA PRO A 131 -13.09 21.05 -7.76
C PRO A 131 -12.09 22.16 -8.08
N VAL A 132 -10.85 21.77 -8.41
CA VAL A 132 -9.75 22.66 -8.79
C VAL A 132 -9.03 22.08 -10.00
N ILE A 133 -8.91 22.87 -11.07
CA ILE A 133 -8.27 22.45 -12.30
C ILE A 133 -6.80 22.91 -12.29
N ASN A 134 -5.90 21.95 -12.19
CA ASN A 134 -4.46 22.20 -12.05
C ASN A 134 -3.70 22.02 -13.37
N LYS A 135 -2.44 22.45 -13.40
CA LYS A 135 -1.51 22.42 -14.54
C LYS A 135 -1.98 23.22 -15.76
N CYS A 136 -2.73 24.30 -15.53
CA CYS A 136 -3.19 25.20 -16.60
C CYS A 136 -2.06 25.99 -17.29
N ASP A 137 -0.81 25.84 -16.82
CA ASP A 137 0.40 26.37 -17.48
C ASP A 137 0.93 25.48 -18.61
N MET A 138 0.43 24.27 -18.76
CA MET A 138 0.87 23.32 -19.79
C MET A 138 0.26 23.65 -21.16
N ASN A 139 1.04 23.47 -22.23
CA ASN A 139 0.60 23.80 -23.59
C ASN A 139 -0.60 22.97 -24.10
N ASN A 140 -0.78 21.77 -23.55
CA ASN A 140 -1.88 20.86 -23.88
C ASN A 140 -3.03 20.89 -22.86
N ALA A 141 -3.02 21.84 -21.93
CA ALA A 141 -4.09 22.00 -20.95
C ALA A 141 -5.44 22.35 -21.62
N ARG A 142 -6.51 21.69 -21.17
CA ARG A 142 -7.89 21.89 -21.66
C ARG A 142 -8.85 22.10 -20.49
N PRO A 143 -8.71 23.19 -19.71
CA PRO A 143 -9.48 23.37 -18.48
C PRO A 143 -10.99 23.34 -18.68
N GLU A 144 -11.52 24.01 -19.71
CA GLU A 144 -12.96 24.01 -20.00
C GLU A 144 -13.53 22.63 -20.36
N HIS A 145 -12.72 21.79 -20.99
CA HIS A 145 -13.09 20.40 -21.28
C HIS A 145 -13.17 19.59 -19.99
N VAL A 146 -12.14 19.70 -19.13
CA VAL A 146 -12.06 18.97 -17.87
C VAL A 146 -13.16 19.40 -16.89
N LYS A 147 -13.56 20.68 -16.87
CA LYS A 147 -14.72 21.13 -16.08
C LYS A 147 -15.98 20.39 -16.50
N LYS A 148 -16.26 20.33 -17.81
CA LYS A 148 -17.44 19.59 -18.35
C LYS A 148 -17.35 18.09 -18.07
N GLU A 149 -16.16 17.52 -18.14
CA GLU A 149 -15.93 16.11 -17.81
C GLU A 149 -16.31 15.83 -16.35
N ILE A 150 -15.88 16.67 -15.40
CA ILE A 150 -16.25 16.57 -13.98
C ILE A 150 -17.76 16.72 -13.79
N GLU A 151 -18.39 17.70 -14.45
CA GLU A 151 -19.84 17.92 -14.39
C GLU A 151 -20.63 16.71 -14.91
N ASN A 152 -20.20 16.14 -16.05
CA ASN A 152 -20.89 15.02 -16.68
C ASN A 152 -20.71 13.69 -15.94
N ILE A 153 -19.50 13.41 -15.45
CA ILE A 153 -19.14 12.10 -14.87
C ILE A 153 -19.47 12.08 -13.38
N ILE A 154 -19.13 13.16 -12.66
CA ILE A 154 -19.23 13.21 -11.20
C ILE A 154 -20.51 13.94 -10.77
N GLY A 155 -20.98 14.89 -11.57
CA GLY A 155 -22.14 15.73 -11.25
C GLY A 155 -21.82 16.93 -10.35
N LEU A 156 -20.55 17.30 -10.20
CA LEU A 156 -20.14 18.48 -9.44
C LEU A 156 -20.19 19.75 -10.31
N ASP A 157 -20.75 20.84 -9.79
CA ASP A 157 -20.72 22.14 -10.47
C ASP A 157 -19.29 22.70 -10.51
N CYS A 158 -18.77 22.89 -11.71
CA CYS A 158 -17.44 23.43 -11.97
C CYS A 158 -17.46 24.86 -12.55
N SER A 159 -18.60 25.53 -12.56
CA SER A 159 -18.78 26.87 -13.17
C SER A 159 -17.80 27.91 -12.60
N ASP A 160 -17.47 27.82 -11.32
CA ASP A 160 -16.54 28.70 -10.61
C ASP A 160 -15.23 27.99 -10.15
N ALA A 161 -14.97 26.77 -10.67
CA ALA A 161 -13.78 26.01 -10.33
C ALA A 161 -12.49 26.77 -10.73
N PRO A 162 -11.55 27.03 -9.79
CA PRO A 162 -10.34 27.76 -10.07
C PRO A 162 -9.42 27.02 -11.06
N GLU A 163 -8.91 27.74 -12.05
CA GLU A 163 -7.92 27.26 -12.99
C GLU A 163 -6.54 27.69 -12.52
N ILE A 164 -5.79 26.75 -11.98
CA ILE A 164 -4.55 27.02 -11.28
C ILE A 164 -3.32 26.43 -11.99
N SER A 165 -2.18 26.92 -11.57
CA SER A 165 -0.92 26.21 -11.69
C SER A 165 -0.26 26.15 -10.32
N ALA A 166 -0.33 25.02 -9.66
CA ALA A 166 0.33 24.79 -8.37
C ALA A 166 1.85 25.00 -8.50
N ARG A 167 2.43 24.63 -9.64
CA ARG A 167 3.85 24.82 -9.94
C ARG A 167 4.28 26.29 -9.93
N THR A 168 3.49 27.18 -10.54
CA THR A 168 3.84 28.62 -10.66
C THR A 168 3.19 29.49 -9.61
N GLY A 169 2.23 28.95 -8.84
CA GLY A 169 1.43 29.71 -7.86
C GLY A 169 0.27 30.49 -8.46
N LYS A 170 0.04 30.38 -9.79
CA LYS A 170 -1.02 31.13 -10.48
C LYS A 170 -2.39 30.74 -9.92
N ASN A 171 -3.20 31.73 -9.54
CA ASN A 171 -4.59 31.60 -9.06
C ASN A 171 -4.79 30.73 -7.82
N VAL A 172 -3.76 30.33 -7.10
CA VAL A 172 -3.90 29.52 -5.86
C VAL A 172 -4.59 30.32 -4.76
N ASP A 173 -4.47 31.65 -4.76
CA ASP A 173 -5.24 32.54 -3.87
C ASP A 173 -6.76 32.36 -4.01
N GLN A 174 -7.27 32.06 -5.21
CA GLN A 174 -8.68 31.77 -5.42
C GLN A 174 -9.12 30.49 -4.71
N VAL A 175 -8.27 29.48 -4.64
CA VAL A 175 -8.54 28.25 -3.89
C VAL A 175 -8.69 28.56 -2.41
N LEU A 176 -7.80 29.38 -1.83
CA LEU A 176 -7.87 29.78 -0.41
C LEU A 176 -9.15 30.54 -0.09
N GLU A 177 -9.58 31.46 -0.98
CA GLU A 177 -10.85 32.19 -0.82
C GLU A 177 -12.06 31.26 -0.94
N GLN A 178 -12.03 30.27 -1.83
CA GLN A 178 -13.12 29.28 -1.95
C GLN A 178 -13.19 28.38 -0.73
N ILE A 179 -12.08 27.98 -0.12
CA ILE A 179 -12.06 27.26 1.16
C ILE A 179 -12.83 28.05 2.22
N VAL A 180 -12.57 29.37 2.32
CA VAL A 180 -13.28 30.23 3.27
C VAL A 180 -14.77 30.31 2.97
N ALA A 181 -15.14 30.44 1.70
CA ALA A 181 -16.52 30.69 1.26
C ALA A 181 -17.40 29.44 1.28
N LYS A 182 -16.88 28.28 0.88
CA LYS A 182 -17.67 27.07 0.63
C LYS A 182 -17.53 26.00 1.71
N ILE A 183 -16.32 25.75 2.22
CA ILE A 183 -16.16 24.72 3.25
C ILE A 183 -16.84 25.18 4.54
N PRO A 184 -17.77 24.39 5.10
CA PRO A 184 -18.45 24.77 6.33
C PRO A 184 -17.49 24.77 7.53
N ALA A 185 -17.83 25.59 8.51
CA ALA A 185 -17.15 25.53 9.80
C ALA A 185 -17.49 24.21 10.50
N PRO A 186 -16.56 23.68 11.34
CA PRO A 186 -16.85 22.48 12.11
C PRO A 186 -18.06 22.67 13.01
N THR A 187 -18.89 21.65 13.10
CA THR A 187 -20.05 21.61 13.99
C THR A 187 -19.67 20.95 15.31
N GLY A 188 -20.34 21.30 16.39
CA GLY A 188 -20.14 20.68 17.71
C GLY A 188 -20.35 21.68 18.83
N ASP A 189 -20.60 21.17 20.04
CA ASP A 189 -20.81 21.96 21.25
C ASP A 189 -19.55 21.90 22.13
N PRO A 190 -18.88 23.04 22.37
CA PRO A 190 -17.68 23.09 23.20
C PRO A 190 -17.94 22.77 24.70
N ASP A 191 -19.17 22.88 25.17
CA ASP A 191 -19.58 22.58 26.55
C ASP A 191 -20.11 21.13 26.73
N ALA A 192 -20.26 20.38 25.65
CA ALA A 192 -20.69 18.98 25.67
C ALA A 192 -19.60 18.04 26.23
N PRO A 193 -19.97 16.83 26.66
CA PRO A 193 -18.99 15.80 27.00
C PRO A 193 -18.00 15.55 25.85
N LEU A 194 -16.72 15.41 26.20
CA LEU A 194 -15.66 15.24 25.23
C LEU A 194 -15.91 14.05 24.30
N GLN A 195 -15.83 14.33 23.01
CA GLN A 195 -15.72 13.31 21.94
C GLN A 195 -14.62 13.74 20.97
N ALA A 196 -13.49 13.06 21.02
CA ALA A 196 -12.39 13.25 20.09
C ALA A 196 -12.19 11.99 19.26
N LEU A 197 -12.14 12.14 17.94
CA LEU A 197 -11.87 11.06 17.00
C LEU A 197 -10.36 10.84 16.90
N VAL A 198 -9.89 9.64 17.13
CA VAL A 198 -8.52 9.22 16.84
C VAL A 198 -8.43 8.92 15.35
N PHE A 199 -7.74 9.75 14.58
CA PHE A 199 -7.62 9.51 13.14
C PHE A 199 -6.27 8.94 12.73
N ASP A 200 -5.21 9.12 13.57
CA ASP A 200 -3.91 8.47 13.39
C ASP A 200 -3.14 8.39 14.72
N SER A 201 -2.05 7.63 14.75
CA SER A 201 -1.14 7.58 15.89
C SER A 201 0.26 7.16 15.46
N TYR A 202 1.28 7.50 16.24
CA TYR A 202 2.65 7.05 15.99
C TYR A 202 3.44 6.91 17.29
N TYR A 203 4.50 6.11 17.22
CA TYR A 203 5.36 5.89 18.36
C TYR A 203 6.53 6.87 18.39
N ASP A 204 6.70 7.54 19.53
CA ASP A 204 7.87 8.36 19.86
C ASP A 204 8.68 7.66 20.96
N ALA A 205 9.99 7.52 20.77
CA ALA A 205 10.85 6.78 21.69
C ALA A 205 10.90 7.37 23.12
N TYR A 206 10.59 8.65 23.27
CA TYR A 206 10.65 9.36 24.55
C TYR A 206 9.28 9.57 25.19
N ARG A 207 8.25 9.83 24.38
CA ARG A 207 6.88 10.18 24.84
C ARG A 207 5.90 9.00 24.78
N GLY A 208 6.30 7.88 24.17
CA GLY A 208 5.42 6.74 23.90
C GLY A 208 4.51 6.99 22.70
N VAL A 209 3.28 6.49 22.73
CA VAL A 209 2.32 6.69 21.64
C VAL A 209 1.81 8.12 21.64
N ILE A 210 2.00 8.81 20.51
CA ILE A 210 1.39 10.11 20.20
C ILE A 210 0.13 9.84 19.40
N VAL A 211 -0.98 10.44 19.82
CA VAL A 211 -2.30 10.22 19.21
C VAL A 211 -2.74 11.49 18.49
N LEU A 212 -3.05 11.38 17.20
CA LEU A 212 -3.64 12.48 16.42
C LEU A 212 -5.15 12.46 16.58
N VAL A 213 -5.70 13.61 16.99
CA VAL A 213 -7.10 13.74 17.37
C VAL A 213 -7.81 14.89 16.65
N ARG A 214 -9.06 14.65 16.30
CA ARG A 214 -10.02 15.65 15.87
C ARG A 214 -11.07 15.83 16.96
N ILE A 215 -11.15 17.01 17.58
CA ILE A 215 -12.13 17.29 18.61
C ILE A 215 -13.49 17.56 17.95
N ARG A 216 -14.45 16.66 18.16
CA ARG A 216 -15.82 16.80 17.64
C ARG A 216 -16.72 17.53 18.62
N GLN A 217 -16.58 17.26 19.93
CA GLN A 217 -17.34 17.93 20.99
C GLN A 217 -16.46 18.11 22.22
N GLY A 218 -16.76 19.13 23.02
CA GLY A 218 -16.00 19.42 24.23
C GLY A 218 -14.59 19.94 23.96
N HIS A 219 -13.68 19.64 24.85
CA HIS A 219 -12.27 20.04 24.76
C HIS A 219 -11.38 19.05 25.52
N ILE A 220 -10.08 19.05 25.20
CA ILE A 220 -9.02 18.30 25.92
C ILE A 220 -7.99 19.31 26.42
N SER A 221 -7.64 19.24 27.70
CA SER A 221 -6.58 20.05 28.31
C SER A 221 -5.47 19.18 28.88
N VAL A 222 -4.28 19.75 28.96
CA VAL A 222 -3.15 19.11 29.65
C VAL A 222 -3.55 18.90 31.14
N GLY A 223 -3.39 17.66 31.61
CA GLY A 223 -3.77 17.23 32.96
C GLY A 223 -5.09 16.46 33.02
N ASP A 224 -5.92 16.50 31.97
CA ASP A 224 -7.20 15.81 31.95
C ASP A 224 -7.01 14.27 31.95
N GLN A 225 -7.95 13.57 32.63
CA GLN A 225 -8.07 12.13 32.57
C GLN A 225 -8.98 11.76 31.41
N ILE A 226 -8.44 11.01 30.48
CA ILE A 226 -9.13 10.56 29.26
C ILE A 226 -9.30 9.05 29.26
N ARG A 227 -10.31 8.57 28.53
CA ARG A 227 -10.60 7.15 28.29
C ARG A 227 -10.78 6.89 26.80
N PHE A 228 -10.12 5.87 26.31
CA PHE A 228 -10.38 5.29 25.00
C PHE A 228 -11.61 4.41 25.06
N MET A 229 -12.65 4.67 24.27
CA MET A 229 -13.95 4.01 24.44
C MET A 229 -13.94 2.56 23.93
N ALA A 230 -13.11 2.22 22.93
CA ALA A 230 -13.04 0.86 22.39
C ALA A 230 -12.21 -0.09 23.27
N THR A 231 -11.09 0.40 23.84
CA THR A 231 -10.20 -0.42 24.68
C THR A 231 -10.54 -0.32 26.16
N GLY A 232 -11.17 0.78 26.57
CA GLY A 232 -11.44 1.10 27.97
C GLY A 232 -10.21 1.63 28.72
N ALA A 233 -9.07 1.77 28.08
CA ALA A 233 -7.82 2.23 28.69
C ALA A 233 -7.92 3.71 29.10
N GLU A 234 -7.41 4.04 30.29
CA GLU A 234 -7.44 5.40 30.86
C GLU A 234 -6.03 5.95 31.03
N PHE A 235 -5.87 7.22 30.64
CA PHE A 235 -4.58 7.92 30.72
C PHE A 235 -4.77 9.37 31.10
N GLN A 236 -3.70 9.96 31.66
CA GLN A 236 -3.62 11.40 31.88
C GLN A 236 -2.91 12.06 30.69
N VAL A 237 -3.50 13.10 30.13
CA VAL A 237 -2.88 13.92 29.09
C VAL A 237 -1.71 14.69 29.69
N LEU A 238 -0.50 14.41 29.23
CA LEU A 238 0.72 15.07 29.67
C LEU A 238 1.07 16.25 28.78
N GLU A 239 0.87 16.09 27.47
CA GLU A 239 1.12 17.13 26.47
C GLU A 239 -0.01 17.13 25.46
N ALA A 240 -0.33 18.31 24.95
CA ALA A 240 -1.21 18.51 23.81
C ALA A 240 -0.60 19.54 22.87
N GLY A 241 -0.87 19.46 21.58
CA GLY A 241 -0.29 20.39 20.62
C GLY A 241 -0.95 20.34 19.25
N ILE A 242 -0.47 21.24 18.41
CA ILE A 242 -0.80 21.34 16.98
C ILE A 242 0.48 21.18 16.17
N ARG A 243 0.37 20.94 14.86
CA ARG A 243 1.52 20.95 13.93
C ARG A 243 1.44 22.19 13.03
N ASN A 244 2.54 23.00 12.99
CA ASN A 244 2.61 24.20 12.17
C ASN A 244 4.05 24.46 11.65
N PRO A 245 4.51 23.81 10.60
CA PRO A 245 4.46 22.36 10.34
C PRO A 245 5.14 21.54 11.44
N LYS A 246 5.96 22.19 12.31
CA LYS A 246 6.55 21.55 13.50
C LYS A 246 5.52 21.44 14.61
N GLU A 247 5.75 20.53 15.53
CA GLU A 247 4.93 20.41 16.73
C GLU A 247 5.02 21.67 17.59
N VAL A 248 3.86 22.23 17.92
CA VAL A 248 3.72 23.39 18.79
C VAL A 248 2.83 23.00 19.96
N PRO A 249 3.35 22.96 21.19
CA PRO A 249 2.55 22.62 22.38
C PRO A 249 1.49 23.67 22.65
N VAL A 250 0.29 23.22 23.03
CA VAL A 250 -0.83 24.07 23.50
C VAL A 250 -1.39 23.53 24.80
N GLN A 251 -2.06 24.36 25.58
CA GLN A 251 -2.67 23.94 26.84
C GLN A 251 -4.00 23.20 26.64
N THR A 252 -4.74 23.57 25.59
CA THR A 252 -6.09 23.05 25.34
C THR A 252 -6.34 22.95 23.84
N LEU A 253 -6.95 21.84 23.42
CA LEU A 253 -7.55 21.65 22.10
C LEU A 253 -9.07 21.77 22.26
N GLY A 254 -9.69 22.69 21.54
CA GLY A 254 -11.12 22.95 21.59
C GLY A 254 -11.93 22.25 20.53
N CYS A 255 -13.26 22.37 20.62
CA CYS A 255 -14.17 21.85 19.61
C CYS A 255 -13.83 22.41 18.22
N GLY A 256 -13.63 21.56 17.26
CA GLY A 256 -13.21 21.95 15.92
C GLY A 256 -11.72 21.77 15.64
N ASP A 257 -10.86 21.71 16.65
CA ASP A 257 -9.42 21.61 16.47
C ASP A 257 -8.97 20.22 16.00
N VAL A 258 -7.89 20.23 15.22
CA VAL A 258 -7.08 19.05 14.87
C VAL A 258 -5.73 19.21 15.55
N GLY A 259 -5.32 18.21 16.31
CA GLY A 259 -4.07 18.27 17.06
C GLY A 259 -3.55 16.89 17.47
N TRP A 260 -2.56 16.92 18.35
CA TRP A 260 -1.97 15.71 18.91
C TRP A 260 -1.98 15.76 20.45
N ILE A 261 -2.02 14.58 21.06
CA ILE A 261 -1.87 14.40 22.50
C ILE A 261 -0.83 13.33 22.81
N ALA A 262 -0.12 13.51 23.92
CA ALA A 262 0.77 12.52 24.51
C ALA A 262 0.30 12.22 25.94
N ALA A 263 0.16 10.96 26.29
CA ALA A 263 -0.35 10.50 27.57
C ALA A 263 0.48 9.36 28.17
N SER A 264 1.78 9.26 27.84
CA SER A 264 2.69 8.18 28.25
C SER A 264 2.16 6.77 28.02
N ILE A 265 1.44 6.57 26.94
CA ILE A 265 0.89 5.29 26.55
C ILE A 265 2.04 4.41 26.10
N LYS A 266 2.27 3.30 26.82
CA LYS A 266 3.39 2.38 26.57
C LYS A 266 2.95 1.17 25.75
N ASP A 267 1.73 0.70 26.01
CA ASP A 267 1.15 -0.43 25.25
C ASP A 267 0.45 0.13 24.01
N ILE A 268 0.95 -0.28 22.88
CA ILE A 268 0.45 0.14 21.57
C ILE A 268 -0.98 -0.37 21.30
N HIS A 269 -1.38 -1.47 21.92
CA HIS A 269 -2.70 -2.08 21.76
C HIS A 269 -3.81 -1.30 22.47
N ASP A 270 -3.45 -0.36 23.37
CA ASP A 270 -4.40 0.52 24.05
C ASP A 270 -4.98 1.60 23.13
N VAL A 271 -4.32 1.89 21.99
CA VAL A 271 -4.75 2.89 21.01
C VAL A 271 -5.16 2.23 19.71
N ARG A 272 -6.31 2.64 19.18
CA ARG A 272 -6.78 2.18 17.87
C ARG A 272 -7.22 3.38 17.03
N SER A 273 -6.80 3.44 15.79
CA SER A 273 -7.34 4.41 14.83
C SER A 273 -8.84 4.19 14.66
N GLY A 274 -9.62 5.28 14.68
CA GLY A 274 -11.08 5.24 14.65
C GLY A 274 -11.74 5.12 16.01
N ASP A 275 -10.97 5.02 17.10
CA ASP A 275 -11.53 5.06 18.46
C ASP A 275 -11.98 6.48 18.85
N THR A 276 -12.82 6.54 19.85
CA THR A 276 -13.29 7.79 20.45
C THR A 276 -12.64 7.98 21.81
N ILE A 277 -12.02 9.15 22.00
CA ILE A 277 -11.55 9.56 23.32
C ILE A 277 -12.63 10.37 24.00
N THR A 278 -12.89 10.05 25.28
CA THR A 278 -13.82 10.80 26.15
C THR A 278 -13.16 11.15 27.48
N SER A 279 -13.77 12.07 28.21
CA SER A 279 -13.34 12.42 29.59
C SER A 279 -13.78 11.33 30.57
N VAL A 280 -12.92 10.96 31.52
CA VAL A 280 -13.27 10.05 32.61
C VAL A 280 -14.29 10.69 33.55
N ALA A 281 -14.18 11.99 33.81
CA ALA A 281 -15.04 12.72 34.72
C ALA A 281 -16.47 12.93 34.17
N ASN A 282 -16.60 13.14 32.86
CA ASN A 282 -17.88 13.36 32.18
C ASN A 282 -17.87 12.61 30.84
N PRO A 283 -18.08 11.27 30.85
CA PRO A 283 -17.96 10.45 29.66
C PRO A 283 -19.12 10.67 28.69
N ALA A 284 -18.82 10.69 27.40
CA ALA A 284 -19.81 10.67 26.34
C ALA A 284 -20.62 9.36 26.36
N ALA A 285 -21.92 9.45 26.05
CA ALA A 285 -22.83 8.32 26.11
C ALA A 285 -22.60 7.28 24.99
N LYS A 286 -22.08 7.71 23.84
CA LYS A 286 -21.84 6.86 22.66
C LYS A 286 -20.51 7.24 22.01
N PRO A 287 -19.79 6.26 21.44
CA PRO A 287 -18.64 6.57 20.59
C PRO A 287 -19.09 7.24 19.28
N LEU A 288 -18.16 7.92 18.63
CA LEU A 288 -18.29 8.37 17.24
C LEU A 288 -18.38 7.15 16.32
N ALA A 289 -18.93 7.33 15.11
CA ALA A 289 -18.84 6.29 14.09
C ALA A 289 -17.36 6.00 13.80
N GLY A 290 -16.93 4.79 14.09
CA GLY A 290 -15.56 4.36 13.83
C GLY A 290 -15.36 3.97 12.37
N TYR A 291 -14.11 3.71 12.00
CA TYR A 291 -13.78 3.24 10.66
C TYR A 291 -14.18 1.78 10.46
N LYS A 292 -14.59 1.44 9.23
CA LYS A 292 -14.77 0.03 8.85
C LYS A 292 -13.41 -0.64 8.84
N LYS A 293 -13.28 -1.78 9.52
CA LYS A 293 -12.06 -2.59 9.46
C LYS A 293 -11.93 -3.16 8.05
N LEU A 294 -10.83 -2.86 7.38
CA LEU A 294 -10.49 -3.52 6.12
C LEU A 294 -9.73 -4.82 6.40
N ASN A 295 -10.02 -5.83 5.61
CA ASN A 295 -9.28 -7.09 5.65
C ASN A 295 -8.12 -7.01 4.65
N PRO A 296 -6.93 -7.48 5.03
CA PRO A 296 -5.81 -7.60 4.09
C PRO A 296 -6.18 -8.51 2.93
N MET A 297 -5.64 -8.21 1.77
CA MET A 297 -5.90 -8.92 0.52
C MET A 297 -4.69 -9.63 -0.04
N VAL A 298 -3.51 -9.08 0.26
CA VAL A 298 -2.21 -9.58 -0.20
C VAL A 298 -1.39 -9.98 1.02
N PHE A 299 -0.85 -11.18 0.98
CA PHE A 299 -0.09 -11.76 2.08
C PHE A 299 1.30 -12.15 1.61
N CYS A 300 2.33 -11.83 2.41
CA CYS A 300 3.69 -12.32 2.20
C CYS A 300 4.30 -12.77 3.52
N GLY A 301 5.28 -13.67 3.46
CA GLY A 301 6.12 -14.00 4.61
C GLY A 301 7.31 -13.05 4.65
N LEU A 302 7.57 -12.42 5.80
CA LEU A 302 8.76 -11.61 6.07
C LEU A 302 9.66 -12.33 7.07
N TYR A 303 10.90 -12.54 6.70
CA TYR A 303 11.88 -13.28 7.51
C TYR A 303 13.15 -12.46 7.67
N PRO A 304 13.68 -12.31 8.88
CA PRO A 304 14.97 -11.64 9.06
C PRO A 304 16.11 -12.53 8.51
N THR A 305 17.09 -11.92 7.86
CA THR A 305 18.29 -12.64 7.37
C THR A 305 19.11 -13.18 8.53
N ASP A 306 19.12 -12.49 9.66
CA ASP A 306 19.71 -12.95 10.93
C ASP A 306 18.58 -13.37 11.89
N ALA A 307 18.56 -14.64 12.25
CA ALA A 307 17.58 -15.19 13.19
C ALA A 307 17.57 -14.50 14.57
N ALA A 308 18.68 -13.88 14.98
CA ALA A 308 18.75 -13.10 16.22
C ALA A 308 17.87 -11.85 16.20
N LYS A 309 17.58 -11.31 15.01
CA LYS A 309 16.72 -10.12 14.81
C LYS A 309 15.22 -10.42 14.75
N TYR A 310 14.77 -11.64 15.06
CA TYR A 310 13.35 -12.00 15.07
C TYR A 310 12.53 -11.11 16.02
N GLN A 311 13.03 -10.85 17.22
CA GLN A 311 12.34 -9.98 18.18
C GLN A 311 12.33 -8.52 17.71
N ASP A 312 13.42 -8.05 17.11
CA ASP A 312 13.49 -6.69 16.56
C ASP A 312 12.46 -6.51 15.42
N LEU A 313 12.25 -7.54 14.59
CA LEU A 313 11.23 -7.53 13.55
C LEU A 313 9.81 -7.50 14.14
N HIS A 314 9.56 -8.26 15.20
CA HIS A 314 8.28 -8.21 15.92
C HIS A 314 7.98 -6.81 16.44
N ASP A 315 8.94 -6.23 17.17
CA ASP A 315 8.80 -4.89 17.77
C ASP A 315 8.63 -3.79 16.70
N ALA A 316 9.25 -3.97 15.54
CA ALA A 316 9.11 -3.06 14.40
C ALA A 316 7.72 -3.16 13.76
N LEU A 317 7.20 -4.38 13.56
CA LEU A 317 5.85 -4.62 13.03
C LEU A 317 4.78 -4.05 13.98
N ASP A 318 4.94 -4.23 15.28
CA ASP A 318 4.08 -3.62 16.30
C ASP A 318 4.01 -2.09 16.14
N LYS A 319 5.17 -1.44 16.03
CA LYS A 319 5.23 0.02 15.86
C LYS A 319 4.66 0.48 14.52
N LEU A 320 4.84 -0.30 13.45
CA LEU A 320 4.24 0.01 12.16
C LEU A 320 2.71 -0.07 12.20
N GLN A 321 2.16 -1.09 12.88
CA GLN A 321 0.71 -1.28 13.02
C GLN A 321 0.00 -0.12 13.72
N LEU A 322 0.69 0.65 14.55
CA LEU A 322 0.16 1.89 15.12
C LEU A 322 -0.21 2.93 14.06
N ASN A 323 0.69 3.12 13.09
CA ASN A 323 0.49 4.09 12.02
C ASN A 323 -0.43 3.54 10.93
N ASP A 324 -0.41 2.21 10.77
CA ASP A 324 -1.06 1.49 9.70
C ASP A 324 -1.99 0.43 10.26
N ALA A 325 -3.22 0.84 10.56
CA ALA A 325 -4.22 -0.05 11.14
C ALA A 325 -4.73 -1.13 10.15
N SER A 326 -4.35 -1.05 8.87
CA SER A 326 -4.66 -2.06 7.86
C SER A 326 -3.65 -3.20 7.86
N LEU A 327 -2.43 -2.97 8.38
CA LEU A 327 -1.39 -3.97 8.52
C LEU A 327 -1.80 -5.03 9.54
N GLN A 328 -1.77 -6.28 9.13
CA GLN A 328 -1.98 -7.44 10.00
C GLN A 328 -0.80 -8.38 9.88
N TYR A 329 -0.40 -9.00 10.98
CA TYR A 329 0.66 -9.98 10.94
C TYR A 329 0.45 -11.08 11.99
N GLU A 330 0.98 -12.26 11.69
CA GLU A 330 1.00 -13.42 12.58
C GLU A 330 2.35 -14.13 12.51
N PRO A 331 2.80 -14.79 13.58
CA PRO A 331 4.02 -15.58 13.56
C PRO A 331 3.95 -16.68 12.51
N GLU A 332 5.02 -16.83 11.73
CA GLU A 332 5.15 -17.89 10.72
C GLU A 332 6.50 -18.59 10.82
N THR A 333 6.54 -19.85 10.42
CA THR A 333 7.78 -20.64 10.38
C THR A 333 7.93 -21.29 9.03
N SER A 334 9.06 -21.07 8.38
CA SER A 334 9.48 -21.73 7.15
C SER A 334 10.62 -22.73 7.44
N GLN A 335 10.58 -23.89 6.79
CA GLN A 335 11.69 -24.85 6.89
C GLN A 335 12.97 -24.33 6.25
N ALA A 336 12.84 -23.46 5.24
CA ALA A 336 13.96 -22.87 4.52
C ALA A 336 14.51 -21.61 5.17
N LEU A 337 13.64 -20.75 5.75
CA LEU A 337 13.97 -19.40 6.20
C LEU A 337 13.94 -19.25 7.74
N GLY A 338 13.40 -20.23 8.47
CA GLY A 338 13.30 -20.18 9.93
C GLY A 338 12.06 -19.44 10.41
N PHE A 339 12.20 -18.68 11.50
CA PHE A 339 11.12 -17.92 12.12
C PHE A 339 10.96 -16.55 11.46
N GLY A 340 9.72 -16.16 11.20
CA GLY A 340 9.34 -14.88 10.62
C GLY A 340 7.89 -14.56 10.90
N PHE A 341 7.30 -13.69 10.08
CA PHE A 341 5.91 -13.28 10.21
C PHE A 341 5.20 -13.34 8.85
N ARG A 342 3.96 -13.83 8.87
CA ARG A 342 3.02 -13.69 7.78
C ARG A 342 2.39 -12.32 7.88
N VAL A 343 2.58 -11.49 6.87
CA VAL A 343 2.14 -10.09 6.85
C VAL A 343 1.07 -9.92 5.80
N GLY A 344 -0.06 -9.34 6.20
CA GLY A 344 -1.20 -9.03 5.34
C GLY A 344 -1.27 -7.53 5.08
N CYS A 345 -1.34 -7.15 3.81
CA CYS A 345 -1.38 -5.80 3.27
C CYS A 345 -2.61 -5.58 2.38
N LEU A 346 -2.99 -4.34 2.11
CA LEU A 346 -4.10 -4.02 1.22
C LEU A 346 -3.77 -4.25 -0.26
N GLY A 347 -2.51 -4.04 -0.65
CA GLY A 347 -2.05 -4.22 -2.01
C GLY A 347 -0.53 -4.37 -2.10
N LEU A 348 0.01 -4.43 -3.32
CA LEU A 348 1.45 -4.60 -3.54
C LEU A 348 2.27 -3.38 -3.14
N LEU A 349 1.84 -2.19 -3.53
CA LEU A 349 2.55 -0.97 -3.15
C LEU A 349 2.60 -0.80 -1.64
N HIS A 350 1.49 -1.16 -0.96
CA HIS A 350 1.46 -1.16 0.49
C HIS A 350 2.48 -2.17 1.07
N MET A 351 2.56 -3.37 0.52
CA MET A 351 3.55 -4.39 0.92
C MET A 351 4.99 -3.91 0.73
N ASP A 352 5.30 -3.31 -0.42
CA ASP A 352 6.63 -2.76 -0.72
C ASP A 352 7.01 -1.64 0.25
N VAL A 353 6.06 -0.76 0.57
CA VAL A 353 6.25 0.33 1.54
C VAL A 353 6.52 -0.22 2.94
N VAL A 354 5.76 -1.22 3.39
CA VAL A 354 5.97 -1.88 4.69
C VAL A 354 7.36 -2.50 4.75
N GLN A 355 7.78 -3.23 3.72
CA GLN A 355 9.10 -3.84 3.67
C GLN A 355 10.21 -2.78 3.70
N GLU A 356 10.15 -1.76 2.83
CA GLU A 356 11.15 -0.69 2.80
C GLU A 356 11.24 0.09 4.11
N ARG A 357 10.12 0.32 4.78
CA ARG A 357 10.11 0.95 6.10
C ARG A 357 10.78 0.09 7.15
N LEU A 358 10.52 -1.22 7.17
CA LEU A 358 11.19 -2.15 8.07
C LEU A 358 12.71 -2.15 7.84
N GLU A 359 13.15 -2.09 6.59
CA GLU A 359 14.56 -2.06 6.23
C GLU A 359 15.23 -0.72 6.58
N ARG A 360 14.59 0.43 6.27
CA ARG A 360 15.19 1.77 6.43
C ARG A 360 15.00 2.35 7.82
N ASP A 361 13.79 2.27 8.40
CA ASP A 361 13.47 2.93 9.67
C ASP A 361 13.96 2.10 10.88
N TYR A 362 14.07 0.76 10.70
CA TYR A 362 14.42 -0.18 11.78
C TYR A 362 15.72 -0.97 11.56
N ASP A 363 16.45 -0.71 10.47
CA ASP A 363 17.73 -1.34 10.12
C ASP A 363 17.65 -2.90 10.12
N LEU A 364 16.61 -3.40 9.48
CA LEU A 364 16.33 -4.83 9.35
C LEU A 364 16.63 -5.29 7.92
N ASP A 365 17.47 -6.34 7.79
CA ASP A 365 17.65 -7.04 6.52
C ASP A 365 16.61 -8.15 6.41
N LEU A 366 15.71 -8.08 5.44
CA LEU A 366 14.55 -8.95 5.33
C LEU A 366 14.55 -9.78 4.04
N ILE A 367 13.97 -10.97 4.13
CA ILE A 367 13.60 -11.81 3.00
C ILE A 367 12.07 -11.83 2.93
N ALA A 368 11.52 -11.33 1.82
CA ALA A 368 10.10 -11.45 1.53
C ALA A 368 9.84 -12.65 0.61
N THR A 369 8.78 -13.41 0.90
CA THR A 369 8.29 -14.45 -0.02
C THR A 369 7.41 -13.83 -1.10
N ALA A 370 7.12 -14.59 -2.15
CA ALA A 370 6.17 -14.16 -3.18
C ALA A 370 4.81 -13.83 -2.56
N PRO A 371 4.15 -12.74 -2.99
CA PRO A 371 2.82 -12.40 -2.50
C PRO A 371 1.79 -13.46 -2.87
N SER A 372 0.79 -13.64 -2.04
CA SER A 372 -0.33 -14.55 -2.26
C SER A 372 -1.64 -13.91 -1.81
N VAL A 373 -2.76 -14.45 -2.29
CA VAL A 373 -4.11 -14.10 -1.84
C VAL A 373 -4.63 -15.15 -0.87
N VAL A 374 -5.77 -14.89 -0.23
CA VAL A 374 -6.47 -15.91 0.56
C VAL A 374 -7.30 -16.78 -0.38
N TYR A 375 -7.12 -18.09 -0.30
CA TYR A 375 -7.90 -19.09 -1.04
C TYR A 375 -8.87 -19.80 -0.11
N HIS A 376 -10.08 -20.06 -0.58
CA HIS A 376 -11.04 -20.92 0.10
C HIS A 376 -10.90 -22.36 -0.42
N VAL A 377 -10.39 -23.26 0.41
CA VAL A 377 -10.19 -24.67 0.05
C VAL A 377 -11.27 -25.52 0.70
N TYR A 378 -12.14 -26.08 -0.12
CA TYR A 378 -13.19 -26.98 0.34
C TYR A 378 -12.67 -28.42 0.32
N LEU A 379 -12.72 -29.07 1.46
CA LEU A 379 -12.30 -30.45 1.61
C LEU A 379 -13.43 -31.42 1.25
N THR A 380 -13.07 -32.68 1.03
CA THR A 380 -14.02 -33.75 0.69
C THR A 380 -15.01 -34.07 1.82
N ASP A 381 -14.72 -33.66 3.06
CA ASP A 381 -15.61 -33.77 4.22
C ASP A 381 -16.59 -32.58 4.35
N GLY A 382 -16.54 -31.61 3.44
CA GLY A 382 -17.37 -30.41 3.40
C GLY A 382 -16.83 -29.24 4.21
N THR A 383 -15.68 -29.37 4.86
CA THR A 383 -15.04 -28.27 5.61
C THR A 383 -14.41 -27.27 4.64
N CYS A 384 -14.61 -25.97 4.89
CA CYS A 384 -13.89 -24.90 4.20
C CYS A 384 -12.72 -24.42 5.06
N VAL A 385 -11.53 -24.36 4.47
CA VAL A 385 -10.30 -23.86 5.12
C VAL A 385 -9.79 -22.68 4.30
N GLU A 386 -9.51 -21.57 4.97
CA GLU A 386 -8.86 -20.41 4.36
C GLU A 386 -7.34 -20.63 4.33
N ILE A 387 -6.76 -20.50 3.14
CA ILE A 387 -5.33 -20.71 2.90
C ILE A 387 -4.73 -19.44 2.32
N ASP A 388 -3.89 -18.80 3.08
CA ASP A 388 -3.11 -17.61 2.73
C ASP A 388 -1.67 -17.95 2.32
N ASN A 389 -1.17 -19.11 2.77
CA ASN A 389 0.18 -19.61 2.51
C ASN A 389 0.13 -20.91 1.71
N PRO A 390 0.78 -20.99 0.53
CA PRO A 390 0.84 -22.23 -0.27
C PRO A 390 1.38 -23.44 0.49
N ALA A 391 2.27 -23.24 1.49
CA ALA A 391 2.79 -24.34 2.30
C ALA A 391 1.72 -25.03 3.16
N LYS A 392 0.66 -24.29 3.56
CA LYS A 392 -0.47 -24.81 4.34
C LYS A 392 -1.52 -25.56 3.48
N MET A 393 -1.35 -25.61 2.13
CA MET A 393 -2.30 -26.25 1.22
C MET A 393 -2.46 -27.74 1.58
N PRO A 394 -3.70 -28.24 1.79
CA PRO A 394 -3.94 -29.64 2.05
C PRO A 394 -3.54 -30.56 0.90
N ASP A 395 -3.40 -31.86 1.18
CA ASP A 395 -3.12 -32.86 0.13
C ASP A 395 -4.24 -32.84 -0.93
N SER A 396 -3.86 -32.88 -2.21
CA SER A 396 -4.78 -32.79 -3.35
C SER A 396 -5.89 -33.85 -3.33
N ALA A 397 -5.62 -35.03 -2.73
CA ALA A 397 -6.61 -36.10 -2.57
C ALA A 397 -7.77 -35.73 -1.60
N ARG A 398 -7.57 -34.73 -0.73
CA ARG A 398 -8.56 -34.28 0.25
C ARG A 398 -9.30 -33.03 -0.21
N ILE A 399 -8.91 -32.42 -1.31
CA ILE A 399 -9.49 -31.19 -1.85
C ILE A 399 -10.64 -31.54 -2.79
N SER A 400 -11.82 -30.97 -2.54
CA SER A 400 -12.98 -31.06 -3.42
C SER A 400 -12.98 -29.94 -4.46
N ARG A 401 -12.75 -28.70 -4.04
CA ARG A 401 -12.63 -27.52 -4.90
C ARG A 401 -11.80 -26.42 -4.23
N VAL A 402 -11.25 -25.54 -5.03
CA VAL A 402 -10.52 -24.34 -4.54
C VAL A 402 -11.19 -23.11 -5.15
N GLU A 403 -11.40 -22.10 -4.34
CA GLU A 403 -11.93 -20.81 -4.78
C GLU A 403 -10.87 -19.72 -4.53
N GLU A 404 -10.74 -18.80 -5.48
CA GLU A 404 -9.89 -17.62 -5.38
C GLU A 404 -10.71 -16.34 -5.40
N PRO A 405 -10.20 -15.23 -4.81
CA PRO A 405 -10.89 -13.95 -4.83
C PRO A 405 -10.87 -13.36 -6.24
N TYR A 406 -12.03 -12.88 -6.67
CA TYR A 406 -12.24 -12.18 -7.93
C TYR A 406 -12.51 -10.70 -7.66
N VAL A 407 -12.09 -9.88 -8.58
CA VAL A 407 -12.29 -8.44 -8.57
C VAL A 407 -12.96 -7.96 -9.84
N LYS A 408 -13.79 -6.93 -9.70
CA LYS A 408 -14.22 -6.08 -10.78
C LYS A 408 -13.11 -5.05 -11.00
N ALA A 409 -12.43 -5.12 -12.13
CA ALA A 409 -11.36 -4.21 -12.51
C ALA A 409 -11.90 -3.19 -13.51
N ASP A 410 -11.94 -1.93 -13.13
CA ASP A 410 -12.33 -0.79 -13.96
C ASP A 410 -11.09 -0.09 -14.47
N ILE A 411 -10.87 -0.13 -15.78
CA ILE A 411 -9.69 0.39 -16.46
C ILE A 411 -10.09 1.56 -17.35
N MET A 412 -9.65 2.75 -17.00
CA MET A 412 -9.81 3.92 -17.86
C MET A 412 -8.64 4.04 -18.81
N VAL A 413 -8.92 4.16 -20.10
CA VAL A 413 -7.87 4.13 -21.14
C VAL A 413 -8.29 4.96 -22.37
N PRO A 414 -7.34 5.64 -23.04
CA PRO A 414 -7.62 6.23 -24.36
C PRO A 414 -7.98 5.15 -25.38
N ASP A 415 -8.91 5.47 -26.30
CA ASP A 415 -9.43 4.57 -27.33
C ASP A 415 -8.34 3.84 -28.13
N THR A 416 -7.21 4.52 -28.37
CA THR A 416 -6.04 3.98 -29.09
C THR A 416 -5.40 2.76 -28.42
N TYR A 417 -5.60 2.57 -27.11
CA TYR A 417 -5.02 1.48 -26.33
C TYR A 417 -6.01 0.39 -25.89
N ILE A 418 -7.28 0.46 -26.30
CA ILE A 418 -8.30 -0.54 -25.98
C ILE A 418 -7.83 -1.96 -26.35
N GLY A 419 -7.32 -2.15 -27.58
CA GLY A 419 -6.85 -3.46 -28.04
C GLY A 419 -5.77 -4.08 -27.13
N PRO A 420 -4.64 -3.40 -26.90
CA PRO A 420 -3.61 -3.86 -25.98
C PRO A 420 -4.11 -4.17 -24.56
N VAL A 421 -5.02 -3.38 -24.01
CA VAL A 421 -5.61 -3.60 -22.68
C VAL A 421 -6.50 -4.84 -22.67
N MET A 422 -7.37 -4.99 -23.69
CA MET A 422 -8.21 -6.18 -23.85
C MET A 422 -7.37 -7.48 -23.92
N ASP A 423 -6.28 -7.45 -24.67
CA ASP A 423 -5.38 -8.60 -24.81
C ASP A 423 -4.65 -8.91 -23.50
N LEU A 424 -4.20 -7.87 -22.77
CA LEU A 424 -3.60 -8.01 -21.46
C LEU A 424 -4.57 -8.66 -20.46
N CYS A 425 -5.78 -8.13 -20.31
CA CYS A 425 -6.78 -8.66 -19.39
C CYS A 425 -7.15 -10.11 -19.71
N LYS A 426 -7.35 -10.45 -20.99
CA LYS A 426 -7.62 -11.82 -21.41
C LYS A 426 -6.45 -12.76 -21.11
N SER A 427 -5.20 -12.31 -21.28
CA SER A 427 -4.02 -13.10 -20.95
C SER A 427 -3.89 -13.39 -19.44
N LYS A 428 -4.56 -12.61 -18.60
CA LYS A 428 -4.64 -12.72 -17.14
C LYS A 428 -5.98 -13.31 -16.66
N ARG A 429 -6.58 -14.19 -17.44
CA ARG A 429 -7.86 -14.88 -17.13
C ARG A 429 -9.05 -13.93 -16.92
N GLY A 430 -8.94 -12.68 -17.36
CA GLY A 430 -10.00 -11.69 -17.24
C GLY A 430 -11.19 -11.99 -18.17
N THR A 431 -12.40 -11.88 -17.62
CA THR A 431 -13.66 -11.96 -18.34
C THR A 431 -14.20 -10.56 -18.56
N PHE A 432 -14.39 -10.19 -19.81
CA PHE A 432 -14.95 -8.88 -20.19
C PHE A 432 -16.40 -8.74 -19.68
N VAL A 433 -16.70 -7.62 -19.05
CA VAL A 433 -18.05 -7.29 -18.52
C VAL A 433 -18.72 -6.23 -19.37
N THR A 434 -18.16 -5.03 -19.44
CA THR A 434 -18.71 -3.91 -20.21
C THR A 434 -17.60 -2.97 -20.68
N MET A 435 -17.96 -2.12 -21.65
CA MET A 435 -17.13 -1.00 -22.06
C MET A 435 -18.05 0.21 -22.23
N GLU A 436 -17.70 1.30 -21.58
CA GLU A 436 -18.48 2.53 -21.58
C GLU A 436 -17.60 3.69 -22.04
N VAL A 437 -18.13 4.47 -22.99
CA VAL A 437 -17.47 5.70 -23.43
C VAL A 437 -17.71 6.75 -22.36
N ILE A 438 -16.62 7.18 -21.70
CA ILE A 438 -16.72 8.19 -20.65
C ILE A 438 -16.67 9.59 -21.26
N ASP A 439 -15.77 9.80 -22.24
CA ASP A 439 -15.61 11.07 -22.93
C ASP A 439 -15.03 10.85 -24.34
N GLU A 440 -14.93 11.90 -25.14
CA GLU A 440 -14.40 11.86 -26.51
C GLU A 440 -12.93 11.38 -26.50
N GLY A 441 -12.72 10.13 -26.95
CA GLY A 441 -11.40 9.48 -27.01
C GLY A 441 -10.96 8.75 -25.73
N ARG A 442 -11.89 8.51 -24.76
CA ARG A 442 -11.60 7.77 -23.52
C ARG A 442 -12.73 6.82 -23.16
N ASP A 443 -12.34 5.60 -22.86
CA ASP A 443 -13.23 4.52 -22.50
C ASP A 443 -12.90 3.94 -21.13
N GLN A 444 -13.93 3.51 -20.43
CA GLN A 444 -13.81 2.63 -19.26
C GLN A 444 -14.09 1.20 -19.70
N ILE A 445 -13.15 0.32 -19.45
CA ILE A 445 -13.29 -1.11 -19.72
C ILE A 445 -13.37 -1.83 -18.38
N THR A 446 -14.45 -2.57 -18.19
CA THR A 446 -14.67 -3.36 -16.97
C THR A 446 -14.39 -4.83 -17.23
N PHE A 447 -13.55 -5.43 -16.42
CA PHE A 447 -13.26 -6.86 -16.40
C PHE A 447 -13.56 -7.49 -15.05
N ASN A 448 -13.99 -8.74 -15.04
CA ASN A 448 -13.97 -9.58 -13.85
C ASN A 448 -12.72 -10.47 -13.91
N MET A 449 -11.82 -10.35 -12.93
CA MET A 449 -10.49 -10.97 -12.96
C MET A 449 -10.12 -11.59 -11.62
N PRO A 450 -9.31 -12.67 -11.60
CA PRO A 450 -8.73 -13.15 -10.35
C PRO A 450 -7.77 -12.12 -9.76
N LEU A 451 -7.90 -11.84 -8.47
CA LEU A 451 -6.98 -10.92 -7.76
C LEU A 451 -5.53 -11.41 -7.84
N SER A 452 -5.32 -12.74 -7.81
CA SER A 452 -4.01 -13.37 -7.94
C SER A 452 -3.25 -12.97 -9.21
N GLU A 453 -3.94 -12.65 -10.31
CA GLU A 453 -3.32 -12.22 -11.57
C GLU A 453 -2.99 -10.72 -11.60
N ILE A 454 -3.65 -9.93 -10.74
CA ILE A 454 -3.43 -8.48 -10.64
C ILE A 454 -2.21 -8.19 -9.75
N ILE A 455 -2.05 -8.93 -8.65
CA ILE A 455 -1.02 -8.65 -7.64
C ILE A 455 0.42 -8.91 -8.07
N PHE A 456 0.70 -9.47 -9.24
CA PHE A 456 2.09 -9.71 -9.65
C PHE A 456 2.65 -8.59 -10.55
N ASP A 457 2.25 -8.53 -11.80
CA ASP A 457 2.86 -7.66 -12.81
C ASP A 457 1.85 -6.87 -13.64
N PHE A 458 0.56 -7.04 -13.35
CA PHE A 458 -0.51 -6.50 -14.17
C PHE A 458 -0.44 -4.97 -14.29
N PHE A 459 -0.20 -4.25 -13.20
CA PHE A 459 -0.16 -2.80 -13.19
C PHE A 459 1.01 -2.25 -14.01
N ASP A 460 2.18 -2.85 -13.90
CA ASP A 460 3.37 -2.44 -14.67
C ASP A 460 3.20 -2.74 -16.16
N ARG A 461 2.58 -3.88 -16.48
CA ARG A 461 2.23 -4.23 -17.87
C ARG A 461 1.16 -3.31 -18.44
N LEU A 462 0.16 -2.94 -17.65
CA LEU A 462 -0.87 -2.00 -18.02
C LEU A 462 -0.27 -0.62 -18.34
N LYS A 463 0.58 -0.09 -17.45
CA LYS A 463 1.31 1.15 -17.70
C LYS A 463 2.20 1.05 -18.94
N SER A 464 2.94 -0.03 -19.09
CA SER A 464 3.85 -0.22 -20.23
C SER A 464 3.10 -0.28 -21.56
N CYS A 465 2.01 -1.07 -21.68
CA CYS A 465 1.27 -1.21 -22.93
C CYS A 465 0.46 0.04 -23.31
N THR A 466 0.16 0.91 -22.33
CA THR A 466 -0.58 2.16 -22.53
C THR A 466 0.29 3.40 -22.41
N ARG A 467 1.62 3.26 -22.29
CA ARG A 467 2.57 4.37 -22.07
C ARG A 467 2.22 5.24 -20.86
N GLY A 468 1.65 4.66 -19.82
CA GLY A 468 1.25 5.36 -18.61
C GLY A 468 -0.09 6.08 -18.67
N TYR A 469 -0.85 5.95 -19.77
CA TYR A 469 -2.14 6.63 -19.91
C TYR A 469 -3.34 5.87 -19.31
N ALA A 470 -3.20 4.59 -18.98
CA ALA A 470 -4.28 3.85 -18.33
C ALA A 470 -4.21 3.99 -16.81
N SER A 471 -5.38 4.10 -16.20
CA SER A 471 -5.56 3.97 -14.75
C SER A 471 -6.40 2.74 -14.45
N LEU A 472 -6.12 2.10 -13.33
CA LEU A 472 -6.79 0.90 -12.84
C LEU A 472 -7.37 1.17 -11.46
N GLU A 473 -8.60 0.74 -11.28
CA GLU A 473 -9.24 0.58 -10.00
C GLU A 473 -9.88 -0.80 -9.92
N TYR A 474 -9.94 -1.39 -8.74
CA TYR A 474 -10.57 -2.69 -8.58
C TYR A 474 -11.31 -2.83 -7.25
N GLU A 475 -12.39 -3.59 -7.29
CA GLU A 475 -13.22 -3.90 -6.13
C GLU A 475 -13.43 -5.42 -6.04
N ILE A 476 -13.35 -5.99 -4.83
CA ILE A 476 -13.61 -7.42 -4.63
C ILE A 476 -15.08 -7.72 -4.84
N THR A 477 -15.37 -8.68 -5.73
CA THR A 477 -16.73 -9.14 -6.04
C THR A 477 -17.10 -10.45 -5.34
N GLY A 478 -16.12 -11.16 -4.77
CA GLY A 478 -16.32 -12.42 -4.08
C GLY A 478 -15.31 -13.49 -4.48
N TYR A 479 -15.67 -14.76 -4.29
CA TYR A 479 -14.81 -15.90 -4.57
C TYR A 479 -15.42 -16.73 -5.70
N GLN A 480 -14.56 -17.26 -6.59
CA GLN A 480 -14.97 -18.15 -7.68
C GLN A 480 -14.11 -19.43 -7.68
N ALA A 481 -14.76 -20.56 -7.99
CA ALA A 481 -14.08 -21.85 -8.06
C ALA A 481 -13.28 -21.97 -9.36
N GLU A 482 -11.99 -22.34 -9.22
CA GLU A 482 -11.05 -22.47 -10.31
C GLU A 482 -10.20 -23.75 -10.16
N ASP A 483 -9.61 -24.23 -11.26
CA ASP A 483 -8.72 -25.40 -11.23
C ASP A 483 -7.30 -25.00 -10.79
N LEU A 484 -7.19 -24.68 -9.50
CA LEU A 484 -5.95 -24.24 -8.87
C LEU A 484 -5.16 -25.42 -8.32
N VAL A 485 -3.85 -25.35 -8.47
CA VAL A 485 -2.93 -26.37 -7.99
C VAL A 485 -1.75 -25.74 -7.27
N LYS A 486 -1.28 -26.41 -6.22
CA LYS A 486 -0.02 -26.08 -5.58
C LYS A 486 1.12 -26.57 -6.45
N MET A 487 2.04 -25.67 -6.81
CA MET A 487 3.29 -25.99 -7.47
C MET A 487 4.45 -25.82 -6.49
N ASP A 488 5.15 -26.91 -6.21
CA ASP A 488 6.34 -26.92 -5.37
C ASP A 488 7.60 -26.75 -6.21
N ILE A 489 8.53 -25.93 -5.75
CA ILE A 489 9.87 -25.80 -6.33
C ILE A 489 10.84 -26.64 -5.51
N LEU A 490 11.51 -27.58 -6.19
CA LEU A 490 12.48 -28.47 -5.56
C LEU A 490 13.90 -28.08 -5.98
N LEU A 491 14.77 -27.88 -5.01
CA LEU A 491 16.20 -27.70 -5.21
C LEU A 491 16.94 -28.93 -4.71
N ASN A 492 17.72 -29.54 -5.59
CA ASN A 492 18.42 -30.82 -5.30
C ASN A 492 17.47 -31.95 -4.82
N GLY A 493 16.19 -31.91 -5.22
CA GLY A 493 15.16 -32.88 -4.85
C GLY A 493 14.48 -32.60 -3.51
N GLN A 494 14.83 -31.52 -2.82
CA GLN A 494 14.16 -31.06 -1.60
C GLN A 494 13.20 -29.92 -1.94
N PRO A 495 11.94 -29.97 -1.50
CA PRO A 495 11.01 -28.87 -1.68
C PRO A 495 11.44 -27.65 -0.83
N VAL A 496 11.30 -26.46 -1.41
CA VAL A 496 11.54 -25.17 -0.72
C VAL A 496 10.17 -24.53 -0.55
N ASP A 497 9.66 -24.56 0.66
CA ASP A 497 8.30 -24.09 1.01
C ASP A 497 8.09 -22.61 0.67
N ALA A 498 9.08 -21.76 0.91
CA ALA A 498 9.06 -20.33 0.61
C ALA A 498 9.02 -20.01 -0.92
N LEU A 499 9.27 -21.00 -1.78
CA LEU A 499 9.18 -20.88 -3.25
C LEU A 499 7.94 -21.59 -3.82
N SER A 500 7.08 -22.18 -2.98
CA SER A 500 5.83 -22.79 -3.41
C SER A 500 4.79 -21.73 -3.76
N VAL A 501 4.01 -21.97 -4.82
CA VAL A 501 2.95 -21.05 -5.28
C VAL A 501 1.67 -21.83 -5.61
N ILE A 502 0.51 -21.15 -5.49
CA ILE A 502 -0.78 -21.64 -5.96
C ILE A 502 -1.05 -20.96 -7.30
N ILE A 503 -1.32 -21.75 -8.33
CA ILE A 503 -1.49 -21.27 -9.71
C ILE A 503 -2.58 -22.07 -10.44
N HIS A 504 -3.13 -21.49 -11.51
CA HIS A 504 -4.05 -22.21 -12.38
C HIS A 504 -3.32 -23.35 -13.12
N ARG A 505 -3.97 -24.53 -13.23
CA ARG A 505 -3.37 -25.75 -13.79
C ARG A 505 -2.84 -25.55 -15.21
N ASP A 506 -3.56 -24.82 -16.05
CA ASP A 506 -3.19 -24.59 -17.44
C ASP A 506 -1.91 -23.75 -17.58
N GLU A 507 -1.66 -22.85 -16.63
CA GLU A 507 -0.48 -21.98 -16.58
C GLU A 507 0.75 -22.66 -15.92
N ALA A 508 0.52 -23.78 -15.24
CA ALA A 508 1.53 -24.41 -14.37
C ALA A 508 2.83 -24.78 -15.10
N TYR A 509 2.74 -25.32 -16.32
CA TYR A 509 3.93 -25.67 -17.09
C TYR A 509 4.73 -24.44 -17.52
N LYS A 510 4.04 -23.42 -18.04
CA LYS A 510 4.66 -22.17 -18.52
C LYS A 510 5.37 -21.46 -17.37
N ARG A 511 4.67 -21.21 -16.26
CA ARG A 511 5.22 -20.57 -15.06
C ARG A 511 6.33 -21.42 -14.42
N GLY A 512 6.15 -22.75 -14.29
CA GLY A 512 7.18 -23.63 -13.75
C GLY A 512 8.47 -23.64 -14.57
N SER A 513 8.37 -23.59 -15.91
CA SER A 513 9.51 -23.49 -16.81
C SER A 513 10.24 -22.15 -16.65
N ALA A 514 9.50 -21.05 -16.60
CA ALA A 514 10.07 -19.71 -16.41
C ALA A 514 10.77 -19.57 -15.04
N ILE A 515 10.12 -20.01 -13.95
CA ILE A 515 10.68 -20.01 -12.59
C ILE A 515 12.00 -20.82 -12.55
N THR A 516 11.99 -22.05 -13.03
CA THR A 516 13.19 -22.91 -13.00
C THR A 516 14.34 -22.35 -13.82
N SER A 517 14.05 -21.65 -14.93
CA SER A 517 15.05 -20.97 -15.76
C SER A 517 15.64 -19.75 -15.02
N LYS A 518 14.81 -18.91 -14.45
CA LYS A 518 15.24 -17.70 -13.72
C LYS A 518 16.07 -18.07 -12.49
N LEU A 519 15.62 -19.03 -11.69
CA LEU A 519 16.37 -19.55 -10.55
C LEU A 519 17.74 -20.13 -10.93
N LYS A 520 17.89 -20.74 -12.11
CA LYS A 520 19.18 -21.22 -12.61
C LYS A 520 20.18 -20.09 -12.82
N ASP A 521 19.73 -18.92 -13.21
CA ASP A 521 20.61 -17.78 -13.48
C ASP A 521 20.99 -17.03 -12.19
N ILE A 522 20.11 -17.03 -11.19
CA ILE A 522 20.30 -16.38 -9.89
C ILE A 522 21.13 -17.26 -8.95
N ILE A 523 20.81 -18.55 -8.83
CA ILE A 523 21.49 -19.44 -7.87
C ILE A 523 22.93 -19.72 -8.32
N PRO A 524 23.95 -19.45 -7.49
CA PRO A 524 25.35 -19.61 -7.87
C PRO A 524 25.72 -21.08 -8.08
N ARG A 525 26.64 -21.32 -9.03
CA ARG A 525 27.16 -22.67 -9.31
C ARG A 525 27.95 -23.19 -8.12
N GLN A 526 27.63 -24.41 -7.69
CA GLN A 526 28.33 -25.10 -6.62
C GLN A 526 29.23 -26.24 -7.13
N GLN A 527 29.92 -26.94 -6.23
CA GLN A 527 30.81 -28.06 -6.58
C GLN A 527 30.08 -29.30 -7.12
N PHE A 528 28.74 -29.33 -6.99
CA PHE A 528 27.87 -30.40 -7.48
C PHE A 528 26.77 -29.81 -8.37
N GLU A 529 26.13 -30.68 -9.16
CA GLU A 529 25.00 -30.29 -10.01
C GLU A 529 23.74 -30.13 -9.17
N ILE A 530 23.04 -29.00 -9.35
CA ILE A 530 21.79 -28.70 -8.66
C ILE A 530 20.65 -28.80 -9.68
N PRO A 531 19.81 -29.84 -9.61
CA PRO A 531 18.55 -29.86 -10.34
C PRO A 531 17.56 -28.93 -9.69
N ILE A 532 16.97 -28.03 -10.47
CA ILE A 532 15.84 -27.19 -10.09
C ILE A 532 14.61 -27.80 -10.79
N GLN A 533 13.56 -28.07 -10.03
CA GLN A 533 12.39 -28.78 -10.54
C GLN A 533 11.11 -28.09 -10.04
N ALA A 534 10.13 -27.95 -10.92
CA ALA A 534 8.78 -27.58 -10.55
C ALA A 534 7.91 -28.84 -10.55
N ALA A 535 7.13 -29.06 -9.50
CA ALA A 535 6.31 -30.26 -9.33
C ALA A 535 4.91 -29.94 -8.82
N ILE A 536 3.92 -30.71 -9.26
CA ILE A 536 2.55 -30.68 -8.79
C ILE A 536 2.21 -32.07 -8.25
N GLY A 537 1.84 -32.15 -6.95
CA GLY A 537 1.51 -33.43 -6.31
C GLY A 537 2.60 -34.50 -6.48
N GLY A 538 3.87 -34.08 -6.42
CA GLY A 538 5.03 -34.97 -6.61
C GLY A 538 5.41 -35.28 -8.07
N LYS A 539 4.59 -34.90 -9.06
CA LYS A 539 4.91 -35.05 -10.48
C LYS A 539 5.70 -33.83 -10.97
N ILE A 540 6.92 -34.09 -11.47
CA ILE A 540 7.77 -33.02 -12.04
C ILE A 540 7.18 -32.60 -13.38
N ILE A 541 6.89 -31.28 -13.52
CA ILE A 541 6.36 -30.68 -14.75
C ILE A 541 7.42 -29.90 -15.52
N ALA A 542 8.38 -29.26 -14.83
CA ALA A 542 9.50 -28.56 -15.45
C ALA A 542 10.81 -28.87 -14.71
N ARG A 543 11.93 -28.82 -15.43
CA ARG A 543 13.25 -29.09 -14.85
C ARG A 543 14.34 -28.33 -15.56
N THR A 544 15.22 -27.71 -14.79
CA THR A 544 16.46 -27.08 -15.25
C THR A 544 17.60 -27.52 -14.33
N ASN A 545 18.84 -27.52 -14.82
CA ASN A 545 20.00 -27.96 -14.03
C ASN A 545 21.07 -26.88 -14.00
N ILE A 546 21.58 -26.56 -12.81
CA ILE A 546 22.79 -25.76 -12.62
C ILE A 546 24.00 -26.69 -12.69
N LYS A 547 24.88 -26.46 -13.67
CA LYS A 547 26.09 -27.29 -13.86
C LYS A 547 27.08 -27.06 -12.72
N ALA A 548 27.66 -28.14 -12.21
CA ALA A 548 28.72 -28.08 -11.21
C ALA A 548 29.94 -27.30 -11.70
N VAL A 549 30.60 -26.57 -10.80
CA VAL A 549 31.93 -26.00 -11.05
C VAL A 549 32.91 -27.16 -11.35
N ARG A 550 33.57 -27.12 -12.50
CA ARG A 550 34.56 -28.13 -12.91
C ARG A 550 35.95 -27.63 -12.60
N LYS A 551 36.63 -28.30 -11.69
CA LYS A 551 38.07 -28.17 -11.55
C LYS A 551 38.74 -29.10 -12.58
N ASN A 552 39.63 -28.56 -13.41
CA ASN A 552 40.36 -29.39 -14.40
C ASN A 552 41.41 -30.23 -13.65
N VAL A 553 40.98 -31.43 -13.21
CA VAL A 553 41.85 -32.37 -12.49
C VAL A 553 42.90 -33.04 -13.40
N LEU A 554 42.73 -32.88 -14.73
CA LEU A 554 43.64 -33.44 -15.73
C LEU A 554 44.77 -32.46 -16.12
N ALA A 555 44.70 -31.18 -15.72
CA ALA A 555 45.67 -30.14 -16.08
C ALA A 555 47.10 -30.46 -15.66
N LYS A 556 47.28 -31.26 -14.60
CA LYS A 556 48.58 -31.71 -14.12
C LYS A 556 48.99 -33.09 -14.59
N CYS A 557 48.24 -33.73 -15.53
CA CYS A 557 48.56 -35.02 -16.07
C CYS A 557 49.35 -34.86 -17.38
N TYR A 558 50.69 -34.88 -17.28
CA TYR A 558 51.59 -34.94 -18.42
C TYR A 558 51.67 -36.37 -18.93
N GLY A 559 51.47 -36.60 -20.25
CA GLY A 559 51.62 -37.89 -20.93
C GLY A 559 50.31 -38.70 -21.12
N GLY A 560 50.40 -39.77 -21.89
CA GLY A 560 49.28 -40.58 -22.35
C GLY A 560 48.67 -41.58 -21.36
N ASP A 561 48.92 -41.50 -20.07
CA ASP A 561 48.39 -42.46 -19.07
C ASP A 561 46.86 -42.33 -18.93
N ILE A 562 46.16 -43.10 -19.73
CA ILE A 562 44.69 -43.19 -19.82
C ILE A 562 44.12 -43.74 -18.49
N SER A 563 44.77 -44.67 -17.86
CA SER A 563 44.33 -45.30 -16.62
C SER A 563 44.30 -44.31 -15.44
N ARG A 564 45.34 -43.47 -15.32
CA ARG A 564 45.42 -42.42 -14.30
C ARG A 564 44.38 -41.34 -14.53
N LYS A 565 44.14 -40.94 -15.80
CA LYS A 565 43.08 -39.97 -16.18
C LYS A 565 41.71 -40.52 -15.81
N LYS A 566 41.37 -41.76 -16.11
CA LYS A 566 40.13 -42.43 -15.71
C LYS A 566 39.93 -42.44 -14.20
N LYS A 567 40.94 -42.91 -13.44
CA LYS A 567 40.89 -42.91 -11.97
C LYS A 567 40.65 -41.55 -11.35
N LEU A 568 41.28 -40.49 -11.89
CA LEU A 568 41.07 -39.12 -11.38
C LEU A 568 39.66 -38.63 -11.68
N LEU A 569 39.10 -38.89 -12.85
CA LEU A 569 37.71 -38.54 -13.21
C LEU A 569 36.71 -39.33 -12.37
N GLU A 570 36.93 -40.62 -12.12
CA GLU A 570 36.07 -41.45 -11.25
C GLU A 570 36.10 -40.92 -9.78
N LYS A 571 37.28 -40.57 -9.27
CA LYS A 571 37.44 -40.00 -7.94
C LYS A 571 36.73 -38.63 -7.81
N GLN A 572 36.79 -37.79 -8.87
CA GLN A 572 36.08 -36.55 -8.94
C GLN A 572 34.57 -36.77 -8.95
N LYS A 573 34.08 -37.76 -9.76
CA LYS A 573 32.67 -38.12 -9.83
C LYS A 573 32.12 -38.64 -8.50
N ALA A 574 32.88 -39.50 -7.83
CA ALA A 574 32.54 -40.04 -6.50
C ALA A 574 32.53 -38.92 -5.42
N GLY A 575 33.50 -38.01 -5.47
CA GLY A 575 33.56 -36.83 -4.56
C GLY A 575 32.35 -35.91 -4.75
N LYS A 576 31.97 -35.62 -6.00
CA LYS A 576 30.77 -34.81 -6.32
C LYS A 576 29.48 -35.49 -5.85
N LYS A 577 29.38 -36.83 -6.00
CA LYS A 577 28.20 -37.57 -5.50
C LYS A 577 28.08 -37.50 -3.98
N ARG A 578 29.19 -37.57 -3.24
CA ARG A 578 29.19 -37.37 -1.78
C ARG A 578 28.82 -35.94 -1.39
N MET A 579 29.39 -34.93 -2.05
CA MET A 579 29.06 -33.52 -1.80
C MET A 579 27.59 -33.21 -2.09
N LYS A 580 27.00 -33.81 -3.13
CA LYS A 580 25.58 -33.68 -3.44
C LYS A 580 24.67 -34.26 -2.35
N ALA A 581 25.09 -35.32 -1.66
CA ALA A 581 24.29 -35.97 -0.62
C ALA A 581 24.32 -35.21 0.71
N VAL A 582 25.33 -34.35 0.95
CA VAL A 582 25.56 -33.64 2.22
C VAL A 582 25.42 -32.11 2.05
N GLY A 583 25.56 -31.60 0.82
CA GLY A 583 25.58 -30.16 0.56
C GLY A 583 24.17 -29.54 0.62
N GLN A 584 24.00 -28.56 1.44
CA GLN A 584 22.87 -27.64 1.38
C GLN A 584 23.07 -26.66 0.24
N VAL A 585 21.99 -26.28 -0.44
CA VAL A 585 22.02 -25.27 -1.49
C VAL A 585 21.73 -23.92 -0.84
N GLU A 586 22.70 -23.01 -0.87
CA GLU A 586 22.47 -21.62 -0.50
C GLU A 586 21.57 -20.97 -1.55
N ILE A 587 20.45 -20.40 -1.11
CA ILE A 587 19.48 -19.70 -1.93
C ILE A 587 19.70 -18.20 -1.67
N PRO A 588 20.15 -17.43 -2.68
CA PRO A 588 20.26 -15.98 -2.55
C PRO A 588 18.88 -15.34 -2.31
N GLN A 589 18.85 -14.21 -1.64
CA GLN A 589 17.63 -13.45 -1.35
C GLN A 589 16.86 -13.11 -2.63
N GLU A 590 17.57 -12.74 -3.69
CA GLU A 590 16.98 -12.41 -5.00
C GLU A 590 16.17 -13.57 -5.61
N ALA A 591 16.44 -14.82 -5.22
CA ALA A 591 15.70 -15.98 -5.72
C ALA A 591 14.24 -16.00 -5.24
N PHE A 592 13.95 -15.46 -4.06
CA PHE A 592 12.59 -15.37 -3.52
C PHE A 592 11.78 -14.26 -4.22
N PHE A 593 12.42 -13.15 -4.55
CA PHE A 593 11.81 -12.06 -5.33
C PHE A 593 11.63 -12.41 -6.82
N ALA A 594 12.45 -13.32 -7.35
CA ALA A 594 12.37 -13.71 -8.75
C ALA A 594 11.02 -14.31 -9.14
N LEU A 595 10.29 -14.90 -8.18
CA LEU A 595 8.95 -15.44 -8.39
C LEU A 595 7.91 -14.36 -8.71
N ALA A 596 8.05 -13.17 -8.11
CA ALA A 596 7.14 -12.05 -8.31
C ALA A 596 7.36 -11.33 -9.67
N ARG A 597 8.56 -11.47 -10.29
CA ARG A 597 8.97 -10.72 -11.50
C ARG A 597 9.24 -11.61 -12.72
N ILE A 598 8.60 -12.76 -12.83
CA ILE A 598 8.92 -13.74 -13.90
C ILE A 598 8.52 -13.24 -15.28
N ASP A 599 7.48 -12.44 -15.39
CA ASP A 599 6.91 -12.03 -16.68
C ASP A 599 7.61 -10.80 -17.32
N GLU A 600 8.59 -10.19 -16.65
CA GLU A 600 9.34 -9.02 -17.18
C GLU A 600 10.31 -9.40 -18.32
N ASP A 601 10.82 -10.63 -18.35
CA ASP A 601 11.91 -11.07 -19.24
C ASP A 601 11.45 -11.68 -20.57
N GLU A 602 10.14 -11.85 -20.86
CA GLU A 602 9.65 -12.38 -22.13
C GLU A 602 9.75 -11.38 -23.34
N LYS A 603 10.39 -10.21 -23.17
CA LYS A 603 10.57 -9.19 -24.22
C LYS A 603 12.03 -8.75 -24.39
N GLN A 604 12.98 -9.71 -24.55
CA GLN A 604 14.27 -9.41 -25.21
C GLN A 604 14.49 -10.31 -26.41
#